data_71247a2f3d32c686d80c27f0274df7fc
#
_entry.id   71247a2f3d32c686d80c27f0274df7fc
#
_cell.length_a   1.000
_cell.length_b   1.000
_cell.length_c   1.000
_cell.angle_alpha   90.00
_cell.angle_beta   90.00
_cell.angle_gamma   90.00
#
_symmetry.space_group_name_H-M   'P 1'
#
loop_
_entity.id
_entity.type
_entity.pdbx_description
1 polymer ?
#
loop_
_entity_poly.entity_id
_entity_poly.type
_entity_poly.pdbx_seq_one_letter_code
_entity_poly.pdbx_strand_id
1 'polypeptide(L)'
;VNSLGKMPKDLFAEFDHTAPEDLPSCDVKYHQGFSSDVSTAGGPVHLSLAFNPSHLEIVNPVVEGSVRSRMDRRDDPHGKQVLPVLVHGDAAFAGQGVNQETLALAQTRGYTTGGTVHIIINNQIGFTTSDPRDTRSTLYCTDIVKMIESPVLHVNGDDPEAVALAVQLALEFRMEFSKDVVVDIVCFRKLGHNEQDTPALTPVSYTHLTLPTS
;
A
#
# COMPACT_ATOMS: atom_id res chain seq x y z
N VAL A 1 5.73 -0.04 -10.74
CA VAL A 1 6.98 -0.49 -11.42
C VAL A 1 7.88 0.69 -11.84
N ASN A 2 7.34 1.80 -12.35
CA ASN A 2 8.14 2.96 -12.78
C ASN A 2 8.93 3.59 -11.63
N SER A 3 8.29 3.79 -10.47
CA SER A 3 8.95 4.29 -9.26
C SER A 3 10.10 3.41 -8.77
N LEU A 4 10.12 2.14 -9.21
CA LEU A 4 11.17 1.18 -8.90
C LEU A 4 12.26 1.11 -9.98
N GLY A 5 12.14 1.89 -11.06
CA GLY A 5 13.16 2.01 -12.09
C GLY A 5 12.83 1.41 -13.45
N LYS A 6 11.65 0.81 -13.66
CA LYS A 6 11.23 0.38 -15.01
C LYS A 6 11.03 1.61 -15.89
N MET A 7 11.73 1.66 -17.01
CA MET A 7 11.64 2.81 -17.89
C MET A 7 10.25 2.92 -18.55
N PRO A 8 9.66 4.13 -18.66
CA PRO A 8 8.36 4.31 -19.31
C PRO A 8 8.31 3.77 -20.74
N LYS A 9 9.38 3.92 -21.51
CA LYS A 9 9.48 3.41 -22.89
C LYS A 9 9.29 1.88 -22.96
N ASP A 10 9.83 1.16 -21.98
CA ASP A 10 9.73 -0.31 -21.96
C ASP A 10 8.30 -0.73 -21.57
N LEU A 11 7.70 0.00 -20.66
CA LEU A 11 6.30 -0.21 -20.26
C LEU A 11 5.35 0.07 -21.44
N PHE A 12 5.55 1.17 -22.17
CA PHE A 12 4.73 1.50 -23.34
C PHE A 12 4.88 0.47 -24.47
N ALA A 13 6.11 -0.01 -24.73
CA ALA A 13 6.34 -1.07 -25.71
C ALA A 13 5.55 -2.36 -25.37
N GLU A 14 5.41 -2.69 -24.08
CA GLU A 14 4.58 -3.82 -23.64
C GLU A 14 3.08 -3.58 -23.85
N PHE A 15 2.59 -2.33 -23.70
CA PHE A 15 1.20 -1.99 -24.01
C PHE A 15 0.90 -2.03 -25.51
N ASP A 16 1.85 -1.57 -26.32
CA ASP A 16 1.71 -1.51 -27.78
C ASP A 16 2.01 -2.86 -28.47
N HIS A 17 2.32 -3.90 -27.69
CA HIS A 17 2.75 -5.21 -28.18
C HIS A 17 3.96 -5.16 -29.13
N THR A 18 4.82 -4.16 -28.97
CA THR A 18 6.05 -3.97 -29.73
C THR A 18 7.30 -4.45 -28.97
N ALA A 19 7.09 -5.01 -27.77
CA ALA A 19 8.16 -5.59 -26.98
C ALA A 19 8.77 -6.82 -27.69
N PRO A 20 10.08 -7.11 -27.50
CA PRO A 20 10.72 -8.29 -28.04
C PRO A 20 9.96 -9.58 -27.66
N GLU A 21 9.88 -10.54 -28.61
CA GLU A 21 9.14 -11.80 -28.42
C GLU A 21 9.69 -12.69 -27.31
N ASP A 22 10.92 -12.48 -26.88
CA ASP A 22 11.57 -13.19 -25.79
C ASP A 22 11.19 -12.73 -24.39
N LEU A 23 10.45 -11.60 -24.29
CA LEU A 23 9.89 -11.17 -23.01
C LEU A 23 8.61 -11.93 -22.70
N PRO A 24 8.44 -12.39 -21.44
CA PRO A 24 7.21 -13.05 -21.02
C PRO A 24 6.00 -12.17 -21.32
N SER A 25 5.04 -12.70 -22.06
CA SER A 25 3.74 -12.03 -22.24
C SER A 25 3.09 -11.90 -20.87
N CYS A 26 2.85 -10.67 -20.44
CA CYS A 26 2.16 -10.38 -19.19
C CYS A 26 0.81 -9.74 -19.52
N ASP A 27 -0.25 -10.40 -19.12
CA ASP A 27 -1.62 -10.00 -19.43
C ASP A 27 -1.95 -8.62 -18.84
N VAL A 28 -1.85 -8.47 -17.53
CA VAL A 28 -2.18 -7.22 -16.83
C VAL A 28 -0.95 -6.67 -16.11
N LYS A 29 -0.61 -5.40 -16.38
CA LYS A 29 0.57 -4.73 -15.77
C LYS A 29 0.49 -4.63 -14.24
N TYR A 30 -0.69 -4.65 -13.69
CA TYR A 30 -0.98 -4.70 -12.26
C TYR A 30 -0.34 -5.90 -11.55
N HIS A 31 -0.17 -7.04 -12.24
CA HIS A 31 0.38 -8.26 -11.67
C HIS A 31 1.90 -8.34 -11.70
N GLN A 32 2.57 -7.35 -12.31
CA GLN A 32 4.02 -7.38 -12.42
C GLN A 32 4.72 -7.13 -11.10
N GLY A 33 5.66 -8.01 -10.76
CA GLY A 33 6.69 -7.73 -9.77
C GLY A 33 7.86 -6.96 -10.38
N PHE A 34 8.71 -6.39 -9.54
CA PHE A 34 9.93 -5.71 -9.96
C PHE A 34 10.95 -5.70 -8.82
N SER A 35 12.22 -5.70 -9.19
CA SER A 35 13.31 -5.67 -8.22
C SER A 35 14.42 -4.75 -8.72
N SER A 36 14.89 -3.86 -7.87
CA SER A 36 15.95 -2.91 -8.22
C SER A 36 16.68 -2.37 -6.99
N ASP A 37 17.87 -1.85 -7.22
CA ASP A 37 18.62 -1.12 -6.21
C ASP A 37 18.50 0.39 -6.46
N VAL A 38 18.24 1.15 -5.41
CA VAL A 38 18.22 2.61 -5.44
C VAL A 38 19.31 3.18 -4.54
N SER A 39 19.98 4.22 -5.02
CA SER A 39 20.97 4.94 -4.23
C SER A 39 20.28 5.98 -3.37
N THR A 40 20.54 5.95 -2.07
CA THR A 40 20.04 6.94 -1.11
C THR A 40 21.20 7.62 -0.40
N ALA A 41 20.93 8.70 0.33
CA ALA A 41 21.92 9.37 1.16
C ALA A 41 22.51 8.42 2.24
N GLY A 42 21.75 7.43 2.68
CA GLY A 42 22.18 6.40 3.64
C GLY A 42 22.88 5.19 3.02
N GLY A 43 23.03 5.16 1.68
CA GLY A 43 23.60 4.02 0.95
C GLY A 43 22.60 3.35 0.01
N PRO A 44 22.97 2.24 -0.63
CA PRO A 44 22.09 1.51 -1.53
C PRO A 44 20.98 0.79 -0.76
N VAL A 45 19.76 0.88 -1.29
CA VAL A 45 18.58 0.17 -0.76
C VAL A 45 18.01 -0.71 -1.85
N HIS A 46 17.83 -1.99 -1.54
CA HIS A 46 17.19 -2.95 -2.44
C HIS A 46 15.67 -2.87 -2.29
N LEU A 47 14.98 -2.60 -3.40
CA LEU A 47 13.52 -2.58 -3.48
C LEU A 47 13.02 -3.85 -4.17
N SER A 48 12.01 -4.48 -3.61
CA SER A 48 11.38 -5.67 -4.19
C SER A 48 9.87 -5.52 -4.15
N LEU A 49 9.26 -5.41 -5.31
CA LEU A 49 7.81 -5.39 -5.49
C LEU A 49 7.33 -6.82 -5.71
N ALA A 50 6.46 -7.30 -4.84
CA ALA A 50 5.83 -8.60 -5.00
C ALA A 50 4.85 -8.62 -6.18
N PHE A 51 4.66 -9.81 -6.77
CA PHE A 51 3.59 -10.04 -7.73
C PHE A 51 2.23 -9.88 -7.04
N ASN A 52 1.37 -9.04 -7.60
CA ASN A 52 0.07 -8.76 -7.03
C ASN A 52 -1.02 -9.52 -7.80
N PRO A 53 -1.76 -10.44 -7.19
CA PRO A 53 -2.87 -11.13 -7.85
C PRO A 53 -4.13 -10.27 -7.90
N SER A 54 -5.18 -10.73 -8.60
CA SER A 54 -6.47 -10.04 -8.67
C SER A 54 -7.27 -10.09 -7.37
N HIS A 55 -6.95 -11.02 -6.47
CA HIS A 55 -7.56 -11.08 -5.14
C HIS A 55 -6.96 -9.98 -4.26
N LEU A 56 -7.78 -8.99 -3.94
CA LEU A 56 -7.36 -7.84 -3.14
C LEU A 56 -6.81 -8.28 -1.78
N GLU A 57 -5.71 -7.65 -1.37
CA GLU A 57 -5.04 -7.82 -0.07
C GLU A 57 -4.36 -9.18 0.17
N ILE A 58 -4.56 -10.17 -0.70
CA ILE A 58 -3.99 -11.51 -0.47
C ILE A 58 -2.45 -11.56 -0.57
N VAL A 59 -1.85 -10.55 -1.18
CA VAL A 59 -0.38 -10.43 -1.25
C VAL A 59 0.23 -10.02 0.09
N ASN A 60 -0.54 -9.43 1.01
CA ASN A 60 -0.04 -8.91 2.28
C ASN A 60 0.67 -9.99 3.12
N PRO A 61 0.03 -11.14 3.46
CA PRO A 61 0.72 -12.18 4.20
C PRO A 61 1.89 -12.81 3.43
N VAL A 62 1.88 -12.77 2.10
CA VAL A 62 3.00 -13.24 1.26
C VAL A 62 4.21 -12.32 1.44
N VAL A 63 4.01 -11.00 1.45
CA VAL A 63 5.07 -10.02 1.72
C VAL A 63 5.62 -10.20 3.13
N GLU A 64 4.74 -10.34 4.14
CA GLU A 64 5.17 -10.59 5.52
C GLU A 64 6.02 -11.87 5.65
N GLY A 65 5.58 -12.97 5.05
CA GLY A 65 6.35 -14.21 5.02
C GLY A 65 7.69 -14.08 4.30
N SER A 66 7.73 -13.31 3.21
CA SER A 66 8.96 -13.02 2.48
C SER A 66 9.95 -12.18 3.31
N VAL A 67 9.44 -11.18 4.02
CA VAL A 67 10.24 -10.34 4.94
C VAL A 67 10.77 -11.20 6.08
N ARG A 68 9.93 -11.99 6.73
CA ARG A 68 10.34 -12.89 7.80
C ARG A 68 11.46 -13.84 7.35
N SER A 69 11.32 -14.46 6.19
CA SER A 69 12.37 -15.32 5.63
C SER A 69 13.69 -14.57 5.37
N ARG A 70 13.63 -13.29 4.98
CA ARG A 70 14.84 -12.47 4.82
C ARG A 70 15.48 -12.11 6.17
N MET A 71 14.67 -11.82 7.18
CA MET A 71 15.14 -11.57 8.54
C MET A 71 15.90 -12.77 9.07
N ASP A 72 15.31 -13.97 8.96
CA ASP A 72 15.94 -15.22 9.42
C ASP A 72 17.27 -15.48 8.71
N ARG A 73 17.36 -15.27 7.40
CA ARG A 73 18.59 -15.45 6.62
C ARG A 73 19.69 -14.42 6.92
N ARG A 74 19.32 -13.25 7.45
CA ARG A 74 20.25 -12.16 7.79
C ARG A 74 20.61 -12.07 9.25
N ASP A 75 20.07 -12.99 10.05
CA ASP A 75 20.17 -12.93 11.51
C ASP A 75 19.73 -11.54 12.06
N ASP A 76 18.55 -11.09 11.58
CA ASP A 76 17.95 -9.81 11.93
C ASP A 76 16.67 -10.02 12.76
N PRO A 77 16.81 -10.38 14.06
CA PRO A 77 15.67 -10.75 14.90
C PRO A 77 14.72 -9.60 15.18
N HIS A 78 15.14 -8.36 14.92
CA HIS A 78 14.38 -7.15 15.21
C HIS A 78 13.83 -6.45 13.93
N GLY A 79 14.06 -7.02 12.76
CA GLY A 79 13.59 -6.44 11.50
C GLY A 79 14.17 -5.05 11.17
N LYS A 80 15.43 -4.81 11.53
CA LYS A 80 16.09 -3.51 11.28
C LYS A 80 16.69 -3.38 9.88
N GLN A 81 16.88 -4.51 9.17
CA GLN A 81 17.47 -4.54 7.83
C GLN A 81 16.44 -4.76 6.73
N VAL A 82 15.23 -5.19 7.07
CA VAL A 82 14.16 -5.47 6.09
C VAL A 82 12.88 -4.79 6.55
N LEU A 83 12.27 -4.03 5.65
CA LEU A 83 11.04 -3.28 5.92
C LEU A 83 9.91 -3.78 5.02
N PRO A 84 8.82 -4.34 5.58
CA PRO A 84 7.58 -4.53 4.82
C PRO A 84 6.86 -3.19 4.66
N VAL A 85 6.41 -2.90 3.42
CA VAL A 85 5.54 -1.78 3.09
C VAL A 85 4.35 -2.34 2.33
N LEU A 86 3.15 -2.14 2.85
CA LEU A 86 1.90 -2.57 2.24
C LEU A 86 1.08 -1.36 1.82
N VAL A 87 0.65 -1.34 0.56
CA VAL A 87 -0.16 -0.26 0.00
C VAL A 87 -1.56 -0.77 -0.25
N HIS A 88 -2.55 -0.09 0.31
CA HIS A 88 -3.94 -0.50 0.35
C HIS A 88 -4.88 0.54 -0.27
N GLY A 89 -6.03 0.09 -0.77
CA GLY A 89 -7.21 0.94 -0.92
C GLY A 89 -8.06 0.90 0.35
N ASP A 90 -8.75 1.98 0.67
CA ASP A 90 -9.54 2.12 1.92
C ASP A 90 -10.65 1.06 2.05
N ALA A 91 -11.40 0.82 1.01
CA ALA A 91 -12.48 -0.17 1.04
C ALA A 91 -11.94 -1.61 1.18
N ALA A 92 -10.85 -1.96 0.48
CA ALA A 92 -10.22 -3.26 0.57
C ALA A 92 -9.58 -3.47 1.94
N PHE A 93 -8.91 -2.45 2.48
CA PHE A 93 -8.28 -2.53 3.81
C PHE A 93 -9.28 -2.86 4.90
N ALA A 94 -10.43 -2.15 4.93
CA ALA A 94 -11.47 -2.40 5.92
C ALA A 94 -12.26 -3.69 5.67
N GLY A 95 -12.48 -4.06 4.39
CA GLY A 95 -13.45 -5.08 4.01
C GLY A 95 -12.90 -6.48 3.75
N GLN A 96 -11.59 -6.64 3.54
CA GLN A 96 -10.99 -7.94 3.25
C GLN A 96 -10.48 -8.62 4.53
N GLY A 97 -11.10 -9.74 4.92
CA GLY A 97 -10.79 -10.46 6.16
C GLY A 97 -9.32 -10.88 6.31
N VAL A 98 -8.60 -11.09 5.20
CA VAL A 98 -7.18 -11.41 5.22
C VAL A 98 -6.33 -10.33 5.90
N ASN A 99 -6.78 -9.06 5.90
CA ASN A 99 -6.09 -8.00 6.63
C ASN A 99 -6.18 -8.19 8.14
N GLN A 100 -7.37 -8.49 8.66
CA GLN A 100 -7.54 -8.78 10.09
C GLN A 100 -6.75 -10.02 10.50
N GLU A 101 -6.71 -11.05 9.65
CA GLU A 101 -5.90 -12.26 9.89
C GLU A 101 -4.40 -11.93 9.91
N THR A 102 -3.92 -11.12 8.96
CA THR A 102 -2.52 -10.67 8.93
C THR A 102 -2.17 -9.82 10.14
N LEU A 103 -3.04 -8.88 10.51
CA LEU A 103 -2.86 -8.05 11.71
C LEU A 103 -2.85 -8.90 12.99
N ALA A 104 -3.68 -9.94 13.07
CA ALA A 104 -3.69 -10.85 14.22
C ALA A 104 -2.34 -11.58 14.41
N LEU A 105 -1.56 -11.74 13.35
CA LEU A 105 -0.23 -12.37 13.39
C LEU A 105 0.91 -11.37 13.65
N ALA A 106 0.71 -10.07 13.43
CA ALA A 106 1.75 -9.04 13.34
C ALA A 106 2.70 -8.99 14.55
N GLN A 107 2.18 -9.23 15.76
CA GLN A 107 2.95 -9.18 16.99
C GLN A 107 3.19 -10.57 17.63
N THR A 108 2.85 -11.64 16.94
CA THR A 108 3.08 -12.99 17.44
C THR A 108 4.53 -13.42 17.22
N ARG A 109 5.11 -14.17 18.14
CA ARG A 109 6.53 -14.55 18.11
C ARG A 109 6.95 -15.29 16.83
N GLY A 110 6.08 -16.11 16.28
CA GLY A 110 6.38 -16.91 15.09
C GLY A 110 6.29 -16.14 13.78
N TYR A 111 5.59 -15.02 13.75
CA TYR A 111 5.22 -14.34 12.51
C TYR A 111 5.64 -12.87 12.42
N THR A 112 5.98 -12.24 13.57
CA THR A 112 6.37 -10.82 13.58
C THR A 112 7.52 -10.52 12.63
N THR A 113 7.45 -9.37 11.97
CA THR A 113 8.46 -8.83 11.05
C THR A 113 9.15 -7.59 11.61
N GLY A 114 8.93 -7.28 12.88
CA GLY A 114 9.41 -6.04 13.49
C GLY A 114 8.61 -4.82 13.06
N GLY A 115 7.35 -5.03 12.69
CA GLY A 115 6.40 -4.00 12.28
C GLY A 115 6.38 -3.73 10.79
N THR A 116 5.21 -3.34 10.32
CA THR A 116 4.88 -3.03 8.91
C THR A 116 4.46 -1.58 8.78
N VAL A 117 4.89 -0.92 7.72
CA VAL A 117 4.35 0.38 7.33
C VAL A 117 3.20 0.15 6.36
N HIS A 118 1.99 0.46 6.80
CA HIS A 118 0.78 0.41 5.97
C HIS A 118 0.50 1.79 5.39
N ILE A 119 0.31 1.88 4.08
CA ILE A 119 -0.05 3.11 3.38
C ILE A 119 -1.41 2.89 2.75
N ILE A 120 -2.40 3.67 3.17
CA ILE A 120 -3.75 3.60 2.63
C ILE A 120 -3.97 4.76 1.67
N ILE A 121 -4.19 4.45 0.41
CA ILE A 121 -4.66 5.42 -0.58
C ILE A 121 -6.18 5.52 -0.43
N ASN A 122 -6.59 6.37 0.49
CA ASN A 122 -7.98 6.54 0.86
C ASN A 122 -8.67 7.51 -0.10
N ASN A 123 -9.07 7.00 -1.25
CA ASN A 123 -9.80 7.77 -2.25
C ASN A 123 -11.31 7.82 -1.98
N GLN A 124 -11.78 7.24 -0.87
CA GLN A 124 -13.16 7.26 -0.37
C GLN A 124 -14.18 6.62 -1.33
N ILE A 125 -13.71 5.72 -2.20
CA ILE A 125 -14.54 5.00 -3.16
C ILE A 125 -14.68 3.55 -2.74
N GLY A 126 -15.89 3.13 -2.45
CA GLY A 126 -16.25 1.74 -2.19
C GLY A 126 -16.71 0.98 -3.43
N PHE A 127 -16.02 1.09 -4.54
CA PHE A 127 -16.29 0.50 -5.84
C PHE A 127 -17.72 0.78 -6.35
N THR A 128 -18.72 0.01 -5.94
CA THR A 128 -20.13 0.17 -6.32
C THR A 128 -20.98 0.89 -5.27
N THR A 129 -20.41 1.21 -4.11
CA THR A 129 -21.13 1.90 -3.03
C THR A 129 -21.08 3.40 -3.25
N SER A 130 -22.24 4.00 -3.44
CA SER A 130 -22.36 5.44 -3.73
C SER A 130 -22.54 6.31 -2.49
N ASP A 131 -23.12 5.77 -1.41
CA ASP A 131 -23.38 6.50 -0.17
C ASP A 131 -22.31 6.12 0.88
N PRO A 132 -21.58 7.08 1.44
CA PRO A 132 -20.59 6.81 2.49
C PRO A 132 -21.16 6.10 3.72
N ARG A 133 -22.46 6.26 3.99
CA ARG A 133 -23.14 5.59 5.12
C ARG A 133 -23.30 4.09 4.92
N ASP A 134 -23.22 3.63 3.68
CA ASP A 134 -23.36 2.22 3.31
C ASP A 134 -22.00 1.50 3.14
N THR A 135 -20.88 2.24 3.31
CA THR A 135 -19.54 1.69 3.06
C THR A 135 -19.06 0.77 4.19
N ARG A 136 -19.28 1.17 5.43
CA ARG A 136 -18.79 0.43 6.61
C ARG A 136 -19.49 0.90 7.89
N SER A 137 -19.43 0.08 8.92
CA SER A 137 -20.00 0.39 10.25
C SER A 137 -19.15 1.37 11.07
N THR A 138 -17.86 1.51 10.74
CA THR A 138 -16.91 2.36 11.47
C THR A 138 -16.69 3.69 10.74
N LEU A 139 -16.25 4.70 11.51
CA LEU A 139 -15.97 6.02 10.95
C LEU A 139 -14.76 5.98 10.00
N TYR A 140 -13.70 5.28 10.41
CA TYR A 140 -12.46 5.17 9.62
C TYR A 140 -12.26 3.76 9.08
N CYS A 141 -11.72 3.64 7.87
CA CYS A 141 -11.28 2.35 7.34
C CYS A 141 -10.16 1.71 8.19
N THR A 142 -9.44 2.55 8.92
CA THR A 142 -8.33 2.17 9.80
C THR A 142 -8.76 1.65 11.17
N ASP A 143 -10.05 1.64 11.49
CA ASP A 143 -10.52 1.18 12.82
C ASP A 143 -10.15 -0.28 13.11
N ILE A 144 -9.90 -1.09 12.10
CA ILE A 144 -9.45 -2.48 12.26
C ILE A 144 -8.07 -2.59 12.94
N VAL A 145 -7.20 -1.58 12.82
CA VAL A 145 -5.85 -1.65 13.42
C VAL A 145 -5.84 -1.39 14.92
N LYS A 146 -6.98 -1.01 15.49
CA LYS A 146 -7.16 -0.93 16.94
C LYS A 146 -6.94 -2.28 17.64
N MET A 147 -7.14 -3.39 16.92
CA MET A 147 -6.90 -4.73 17.47
C MET A 147 -5.44 -5.00 17.82
N ILE A 148 -4.50 -4.26 17.21
CA ILE A 148 -3.06 -4.37 17.48
C ILE A 148 -2.47 -3.10 18.09
N GLU A 149 -3.32 -2.13 18.45
CA GLU A 149 -2.92 -0.84 19.05
C GLU A 149 -1.89 -0.08 18.22
N SER A 150 -2.03 -0.15 16.89
CA SER A 150 -1.16 0.54 15.95
C SER A 150 -1.55 2.02 15.83
N PRO A 151 -0.59 2.96 15.83
CA PRO A 151 -0.90 4.36 15.54
C PRO A 151 -1.34 4.55 14.10
N VAL A 152 -2.22 5.54 13.90
CA VAL A 152 -2.70 5.94 12.59
C VAL A 152 -2.41 7.43 12.39
N LEU A 153 -1.77 7.77 11.28
CA LEU A 153 -1.51 9.12 10.85
C LEU A 153 -2.45 9.45 9.69
N HIS A 154 -3.45 10.29 9.94
CA HIS A 154 -4.33 10.80 8.88
C HIS A 154 -3.70 12.02 8.24
N VAL A 155 -3.56 12.02 6.93
CA VAL A 155 -2.93 13.11 6.18
C VAL A 155 -3.71 13.46 4.92
N ASN A 156 -3.76 14.75 4.60
CA ASN A 156 -4.37 15.23 3.35
C ASN A 156 -3.44 14.90 2.16
N GLY A 157 -3.94 14.12 1.21
CA GLY A 157 -3.20 13.73 0.00
C GLY A 157 -2.89 14.89 -0.95
N ASP A 158 -3.57 16.04 -0.81
CA ASP A 158 -3.28 17.26 -1.60
C ASP A 158 -2.14 18.09 -1.01
N ASP A 159 -1.60 17.68 0.14
CA ASP A 159 -0.44 18.30 0.77
C ASP A 159 0.77 17.33 0.76
N PRO A 160 1.62 17.38 -0.28
CA PRO A 160 2.73 16.45 -0.43
C PRO A 160 3.80 16.59 0.66
N GLU A 161 3.95 17.77 1.26
CA GLU A 161 4.91 17.99 2.35
C GLU A 161 4.40 17.31 3.63
N ALA A 162 3.12 17.43 3.93
CA ALA A 162 2.49 16.73 5.06
C ALA A 162 2.54 15.21 4.87
N VAL A 163 2.32 14.71 3.64
CA VAL A 163 2.45 13.27 3.32
C VAL A 163 3.88 12.80 3.56
N ALA A 164 4.88 13.54 3.10
CA ALA A 164 6.29 13.20 3.31
C ALA A 164 6.65 13.15 4.79
N LEU A 165 6.19 14.13 5.58
CA LEU A 165 6.38 14.16 7.03
C LEU A 165 5.71 12.96 7.72
N ALA A 166 4.47 12.65 7.35
CA ALA A 166 3.74 11.51 7.93
C ALA A 166 4.46 10.18 7.64
N VAL A 167 4.96 9.99 6.42
CA VAL A 167 5.74 8.80 6.04
C VAL A 167 7.05 8.71 6.81
N GLN A 168 7.73 9.83 7.00
CA GLN A 168 8.96 9.88 7.80
C GLN A 168 8.67 9.48 9.26
N LEU A 169 7.66 10.07 9.89
CA LEU A 169 7.24 9.72 11.25
C LEU A 169 6.85 8.25 11.38
N ALA A 170 6.13 7.71 10.39
CA ALA A 170 5.75 6.31 10.38
C ALA A 170 6.99 5.40 10.33
N LEU A 171 7.97 5.72 9.47
CA LEU A 171 9.21 4.96 9.39
C LEU A 171 10.00 5.03 10.69
N GLU A 172 10.17 6.21 11.27
CA GLU A 172 10.86 6.40 12.54
C GLU A 172 10.18 5.63 13.67
N PHE A 173 8.85 5.71 13.76
CA PHE A 173 8.07 4.94 14.74
C PHE A 173 8.29 3.43 14.58
N ARG A 174 8.17 2.90 13.36
CA ARG A 174 8.41 1.48 13.08
C ARG A 174 9.83 1.05 13.44
N MET A 175 10.82 1.85 13.10
CA MET A 175 12.22 1.54 13.38
C MET A 175 12.56 1.60 14.87
N GLU A 176 11.93 2.50 15.62
CA GLU A 176 12.15 2.63 17.06
C GLU A 176 11.42 1.55 17.86
N PHE A 177 10.12 1.37 17.60
CA PHE A 177 9.26 0.53 18.42
C PHE A 177 9.05 -0.88 17.88
N SER A 178 9.49 -1.19 16.67
CA SER A 178 9.28 -2.50 16.00
C SER A 178 7.80 -2.92 15.99
N LYS A 179 6.92 -1.96 15.69
CA LYS A 179 5.47 -2.13 15.62
C LYS A 179 4.93 -1.61 14.29
N ASP A 180 3.76 -2.10 13.92
CA ASP A 180 3.03 -1.61 12.76
C ASP A 180 2.62 -0.15 12.95
N VAL A 181 2.51 0.56 11.83
CA VAL A 181 2.04 1.93 11.77
C VAL A 181 1.28 2.15 10.47
N VAL A 182 0.24 2.96 10.52
CA VAL A 182 -0.63 3.21 9.37
C VAL A 182 -0.57 4.69 8.98
N VAL A 183 -0.38 4.95 7.69
CA VAL A 183 -0.53 6.27 7.08
C VAL A 183 -1.77 6.25 6.21
N ASP A 184 -2.83 6.93 6.64
CA ASP A 184 -4.09 7.06 5.90
C ASP A 184 -4.06 8.36 5.10
N ILE A 185 -3.79 8.24 3.79
CA ILE A 185 -3.68 9.35 2.86
C ILE A 185 -5.06 9.61 2.27
N VAL A 186 -5.77 10.58 2.84
CA VAL A 186 -7.11 10.96 2.38
C VAL A 186 -6.99 11.78 1.11
N CYS A 187 -7.53 11.25 0.03
CA CYS A 187 -7.43 11.83 -1.31
C CYS A 187 -8.72 11.60 -2.11
N PHE A 188 -8.70 11.91 -3.39
CA PHE A 188 -9.78 11.60 -4.32
C PHE A 188 -9.25 10.95 -5.60
N ARG A 189 -10.11 10.20 -6.28
CA ARG A 189 -9.79 9.64 -7.59
C ARG A 189 -10.25 10.59 -8.70
N LYS A 190 -9.31 11.15 -9.42
CA LYS A 190 -9.56 12.13 -10.47
C LYS A 190 -10.15 11.54 -11.75
N LEU A 191 -9.75 10.31 -12.09
CA LEU A 191 -10.16 9.60 -13.31
C LEU A 191 -11.06 8.41 -12.95
N GLY A 192 -11.71 7.79 -13.97
CA GLY A 192 -12.52 6.59 -13.78
C GLY A 192 -11.72 5.38 -13.29
N HIS A 193 -12.41 4.28 -12.99
CA HIS A 193 -11.78 3.03 -12.57
C HIS A 193 -10.85 2.47 -13.66
N ASN A 194 -11.25 2.62 -14.90
CA ASN A 194 -10.45 2.27 -16.08
C ASN A 194 -10.58 3.37 -17.14
N GLU A 195 -9.92 3.20 -18.27
CA GLU A 195 -9.89 4.18 -19.36
C GLU A 195 -11.25 4.41 -20.03
N GLN A 196 -12.19 3.48 -19.88
CA GLN A 196 -13.53 3.56 -20.47
C GLN A 196 -14.55 4.21 -19.52
N ASP A 197 -14.26 4.27 -18.23
CA ASP A 197 -15.19 4.81 -17.25
C ASP A 197 -15.21 6.34 -17.27
N THR A 198 -16.42 6.90 -17.33
CA THR A 198 -16.61 8.32 -17.17
C THR A 198 -16.30 8.73 -15.73
N PRO A 199 -15.38 9.66 -15.48
CA PRO A 199 -15.05 10.11 -14.11
C PRO A 199 -16.24 10.62 -13.32
N ALA A 200 -17.22 11.20 -14.02
CA ALA A 200 -18.47 11.72 -13.44
C ALA A 200 -19.34 10.65 -12.77
N LEU A 201 -19.15 9.37 -13.10
CA LEU A 201 -19.86 8.26 -12.46
C LEU A 201 -19.25 7.86 -11.10
N THR A 202 -18.09 8.41 -10.76
CA THR A 202 -17.50 8.17 -9.45
C THR A 202 -17.99 9.24 -8.46
N PRO A 203 -18.51 8.85 -7.26
CA PRO A 203 -19.14 9.79 -6.33
C PRO A 203 -18.27 10.99 -5.95
N VAL A 204 -16.96 10.83 -6.04
CA VAL A 204 -15.96 11.82 -5.58
C VAL A 204 -15.70 12.93 -6.61
N SER A 205 -16.16 12.81 -7.86
CA SER A 205 -15.97 13.88 -8.87
C SER A 205 -16.66 15.20 -8.52
N TYR A 206 -17.58 15.18 -7.54
CA TYR A 206 -18.36 16.33 -7.12
C TYR A 206 -18.13 16.80 -5.69
N THR A 207 -17.42 16.04 -4.88
CA THR A 207 -17.09 16.43 -3.52
C THR A 207 -15.68 16.99 -3.46
N HIS A 208 -15.57 18.30 -3.40
CA HIS A 208 -14.39 18.93 -2.86
C HIS A 208 -14.28 18.47 -1.40
N LEU A 209 -13.28 17.66 -1.11
CA LEU A 209 -12.99 17.21 0.24
C LEU A 209 -12.52 18.40 1.06
N THR A 210 -13.44 18.98 1.79
CA THR A 210 -13.06 19.66 3.02
C THR A 210 -12.92 18.59 4.08
N LEU A 211 -11.67 18.29 4.48
CA LEU A 211 -11.44 17.59 5.73
C LEU A 211 -12.22 18.35 6.81
N PRO A 212 -12.93 17.65 7.71
CA PRO A 212 -13.57 18.34 8.81
C PRO A 212 -12.48 19.09 9.59
N THR A 213 -12.48 20.41 9.45
CA THR A 213 -11.71 21.29 10.30
C THR A 213 -12.46 21.39 11.61
N SER A 214 -12.07 20.67 12.60
CA SER A 214 -12.49 20.88 14.00
C SER A 214 -11.29 20.91 14.88
#